data_3aa2548ed3583be93ad730dd2fe20720
#
_entry.id   3aa2548ed3583be93ad730dd2fe20720
#
_cell.length_a   1.000
_cell.length_b   1.000
_cell.length_c   1.000
_cell.angle_alpha   90.00
_cell.angle_beta   90.00
_cell.angle_gamma   90.00
#
_symmetry.space_group_name_H-M   'P 1'
#
loop_
_entity.id
_entity.type
_entity.pdbx_description
1 polymer ?
#
loop_
_entity_poly.entity_id
_entity_poly.type
_entity_poly.pdbx_seq_one_letter_code
_entity_poly.pdbx_strand_id
1 'polypeptide(L)'
;RALELFGIDASTPDPIPGKHFYRRDLEGNLTGSMVESQTFFRLLADFGAYDSALALSGGNLAYLVFRLSGVTTVFDAGMSAFEPQALEVAGQLADEGRLPFRLVASHMIQNPDQVPGAVAYYRALEATYNRGLLKMGGIKIHNDGTIEARNAAMLEPYADEPGNRGQVLLEAEALEAFVIESDA
;
A
#
# COMPACT_ATOMS: atom_id res chain seq x y z
N ARG A 1 17.52 14.57 10.29
CA ARG A 1 18.40 13.51 10.84
C ARG A 1 17.94 12.10 10.45
N ALA A 2 16.63 11.75 10.56
CA ALA A 2 16.16 10.43 10.15
C ALA A 2 16.41 10.18 8.65
N LEU A 3 16.08 11.14 7.78
CA LEU A 3 16.29 11.03 6.34
C LEU A 3 17.78 10.88 5.97
N GLU A 4 18.66 11.56 6.68
CA GLU A 4 20.12 11.45 6.49
C GLU A 4 20.65 10.01 6.73
N LEU A 5 20.06 9.29 7.67
CA LEU A 5 20.41 7.88 7.93
C LEU A 5 20.09 6.97 6.73
N PHE A 6 19.13 7.35 5.90
CA PHE A 6 18.78 6.67 4.66
C PHE A 6 19.49 7.25 3.43
N GLY A 7 20.44 8.18 3.64
CA GLY A 7 21.13 8.86 2.55
C GLY A 7 20.24 9.80 1.73
N ILE A 8 19.14 10.24 2.32
CA ILE A 8 18.17 11.14 1.68
C ILE A 8 18.54 12.58 2.03
N ASP A 9 18.84 13.38 1.01
CA ASP A 9 19.19 14.78 1.08
C ASP A 9 18.33 15.67 0.16
N ALA A 10 18.64 16.96 0.09
CA ALA A 10 17.89 17.91 -0.73
C ALA A 10 17.90 17.58 -2.24
N SER A 11 18.92 16.88 -2.72
CA SER A 11 19.07 16.45 -4.12
C SER A 11 18.36 15.14 -4.43
N THR A 12 17.92 14.40 -3.42
CA THR A 12 17.24 13.11 -3.59
C THR A 12 15.91 13.32 -4.31
N PRO A 13 15.67 12.65 -5.44
CA PRO A 13 14.40 12.77 -6.16
C PRO A 13 13.25 12.19 -5.35
N ASP A 14 12.07 12.77 -5.54
CA ASP A 14 10.85 12.24 -4.95
C ASP A 14 10.48 10.90 -5.61
N PRO A 15 10.00 9.90 -4.84
CA PRO A 15 9.58 8.61 -5.39
C PRO A 15 8.54 8.73 -6.50
N ILE A 16 7.52 9.56 -6.30
CA ILE A 16 6.56 9.98 -7.33
C ILE A 16 6.31 11.47 -7.12
N PRO A 17 6.87 12.35 -7.96
CA PRO A 17 6.72 13.80 -7.82
C PRO A 17 5.25 14.22 -7.71
N GLY A 18 4.94 15.05 -6.72
CA GLY A 18 3.59 15.54 -6.46
C GLY A 18 2.65 14.55 -5.74
N LYS A 19 2.99 13.26 -5.68
CA LYS A 19 2.17 12.23 -5.02
C LYS A 19 2.88 11.61 -3.81
N HIS A 20 4.06 11.05 -4.00
CA HIS A 20 4.90 10.49 -2.94
C HIS A 20 6.21 11.26 -2.90
N PHE A 21 6.38 12.15 -1.94
CA PHE A 21 7.48 13.11 -1.96
C PHE A 21 8.02 13.46 -0.57
N TYR A 22 9.23 14.01 -0.57
CA TYR A 22 9.85 14.59 0.60
C TYR A 22 9.53 16.09 0.65
N ARG A 23 8.86 16.54 1.71
CA ARG A 23 8.49 17.95 1.83
C ARG A 23 9.73 18.82 2.00
N ARG A 24 9.81 19.87 1.17
CA ARG A 24 10.89 20.88 1.19
C ARG A 24 10.36 22.24 1.60
N ASP A 25 11.23 23.05 2.19
CA ASP A 25 10.96 24.46 2.45
C ASP A 25 11.12 25.32 1.18
N LEU A 26 10.95 26.63 1.30
CA LEU A 26 11.05 27.57 0.17
C LEU A 26 12.48 27.65 -0.40
N GLU A 27 13.49 27.31 0.39
CA GLU A 27 14.89 27.27 0.02
C GLU A 27 15.28 25.91 -0.60
N GLY A 28 14.35 24.92 -0.62
CA GLY A 28 14.55 23.59 -1.17
C GLY A 28 15.12 22.58 -0.17
N ASN A 29 15.30 22.93 1.09
CA ASN A 29 15.80 22.02 2.10
C ASN A 29 14.72 21.06 2.58
N LEU A 30 15.09 19.84 2.93
CA LEU A 30 14.17 18.86 3.49
C LEU A 30 13.67 19.29 4.87
N THR A 31 12.36 19.35 5.05
CA THR A 31 11.72 19.64 6.34
C THR A 31 11.73 18.46 7.31
N GLY A 32 12.04 17.26 6.81
CA GLY A 32 11.93 15.99 7.56
C GLY A 32 10.56 15.33 7.46
N SER A 33 9.59 15.97 6.81
CA SER A 33 8.26 15.42 6.55
C SER A 33 8.25 14.62 5.25
N MET A 34 7.61 13.45 5.28
CA MET A 34 7.38 12.59 4.12
C MET A 34 5.89 12.53 3.85
N VAL A 35 5.52 12.65 2.58
CA VAL A 35 4.13 12.61 2.13
C VAL A 35 3.88 11.28 1.45
N GLU A 36 2.80 10.62 1.87
CA GLU A 36 2.33 9.32 1.49
C GLU A 36 3.15 8.11 1.96
N SER A 37 2.44 7.02 2.08
CA SER A 37 2.91 5.79 2.72
C SER A 37 4.08 5.11 2.00
N GLN A 38 4.15 5.18 0.68
CA GLN A 38 5.25 4.56 -0.08
C GLN A 38 6.61 5.14 0.25
N THR A 39 6.68 6.45 0.50
CA THR A 39 7.91 7.13 0.90
C THR A 39 8.46 6.55 2.20
N PHE A 40 7.57 6.15 3.11
CA PHE A 40 7.90 5.63 4.43
C PHE A 40 8.10 4.11 4.43
N PHE A 41 7.18 3.34 3.85
CA PHE A 41 7.25 1.87 3.90
C PHE A 41 8.45 1.31 3.15
N ARG A 42 8.84 1.93 2.03
CA ARG A 42 10.06 1.56 1.33
C ARG A 42 11.29 1.69 2.22
N LEU A 43 11.42 2.80 2.95
CA LEU A 43 12.54 3.00 3.87
C LEU A 43 12.53 1.98 5.01
N LEU A 44 11.37 1.62 5.54
CA LEU A 44 11.26 0.57 6.57
C LEU A 44 11.66 -0.81 6.03
N ALA A 45 11.27 -1.12 4.79
CA ALA A 45 11.67 -2.36 4.14
C ALA A 45 13.19 -2.42 3.92
N ASP A 46 13.78 -1.35 3.37
CA ASP A 46 15.23 -1.23 3.15
C ASP A 46 16.03 -1.28 4.46
N PHE A 47 15.44 -0.84 5.56
CA PHE A 47 16.04 -0.90 6.90
C PHE A 47 15.90 -2.27 7.58
N GLY A 48 15.23 -3.22 6.95
CA GLY A 48 14.97 -4.53 7.52
C GLY A 48 14.03 -4.47 8.75
N ALA A 49 13.15 -3.47 8.81
CA ALA A 49 12.21 -3.29 9.91
C ALA A 49 11.11 -4.37 9.93
N TYR A 50 11.01 -5.18 8.89
CA TYR A 50 10.11 -6.31 8.83
C TYR A 50 10.85 -7.61 9.18
N ASP A 51 10.43 -8.23 10.26
CA ASP A 51 10.86 -9.57 10.69
C ASP A 51 9.65 -10.51 10.65
N SER A 52 9.72 -11.57 9.84
CA SER A 52 8.61 -12.53 9.66
C SER A 52 8.21 -13.23 10.95
N ALA A 53 9.17 -13.56 11.82
CA ALA A 53 8.90 -14.22 13.10
C ALA A 53 8.19 -13.26 14.07
N LEU A 54 8.64 -12.00 14.11
CA LEU A 54 8.00 -10.96 14.89
C LEU A 54 6.61 -10.63 14.35
N ALA A 55 6.46 -10.57 13.02
CA ALA A 55 5.17 -10.34 12.36
C ALA A 55 4.19 -11.48 12.64
N LEU A 56 4.64 -12.74 12.60
CA LEU A 56 3.83 -13.91 12.95
C LEU A 56 3.39 -13.86 14.42
N SER A 57 4.30 -13.52 15.33
CA SER A 57 3.99 -13.37 16.75
C SER A 57 3.04 -12.21 17.03
N GLY A 58 3.31 -11.02 16.45
CA GLY A 58 2.46 -9.84 16.58
C GLY A 58 1.10 -10.01 15.91
N GLY A 59 1.05 -10.66 14.75
CA GLY A 59 -0.17 -11.01 14.03
C GLY A 59 -1.11 -11.88 14.86
N ASN A 60 -0.59 -12.85 15.58
CA ASN A 60 -1.39 -13.67 16.50
C ASN A 60 -2.09 -12.82 17.57
N LEU A 61 -1.41 -11.80 18.11
CA LEU A 61 -2.01 -10.90 19.11
C LEU A 61 -3.08 -10.00 18.47
N ALA A 62 -2.80 -9.41 17.32
CA ALA A 62 -3.77 -8.59 16.58
C ALA A 62 -5.02 -9.40 16.21
N TYR A 63 -4.83 -10.62 15.73
CA TYR A 63 -5.91 -11.53 15.39
C TYR A 63 -6.74 -11.94 16.61
N LEU A 64 -6.09 -12.10 17.77
CA LEU A 64 -6.80 -12.33 19.02
C LEU A 64 -7.72 -11.15 19.39
N VAL A 65 -7.24 -9.92 19.24
CA VAL A 65 -8.04 -8.70 19.49
C VAL A 65 -9.24 -8.66 18.58
N PHE A 66 -9.09 -8.90 17.28
CA PHE A 66 -10.21 -8.95 16.34
C PHE A 66 -11.23 -10.04 16.73
N ARG A 67 -10.76 -11.22 17.05
CA ARG A 67 -11.61 -12.33 17.49
C ARG A 67 -12.39 -12.00 18.77
N LEU A 68 -11.75 -11.41 19.77
CA LEU A 68 -12.42 -11.00 21.02
C LEU A 68 -13.44 -9.89 20.80
N SER A 69 -13.25 -9.08 19.73
CA SER A 69 -14.19 -8.06 19.31
C SER A 69 -15.34 -8.60 18.43
N GLY A 70 -15.41 -9.92 18.22
CA GLY A 70 -16.47 -10.56 17.41
C GLY A 70 -16.29 -10.40 15.90
N VAL A 71 -15.11 -9.99 15.44
CA VAL A 71 -14.80 -9.86 14.00
C VAL A 71 -14.65 -11.26 13.39
N THR A 72 -15.47 -11.56 12.39
CA THR A 72 -15.48 -12.86 11.69
C THR A 72 -14.95 -12.80 10.27
N THR A 73 -14.80 -11.60 9.71
CA THR A 73 -14.28 -11.36 8.37
C THR A 73 -13.49 -10.06 8.35
N VAL A 74 -12.32 -10.08 7.75
CA VAL A 74 -11.48 -8.92 7.51
C VAL A 74 -11.22 -8.81 6.01
N PHE A 75 -11.42 -7.62 5.47
CA PHE A 75 -10.97 -7.26 4.14
C PHE A 75 -9.72 -6.40 4.27
N ASP A 76 -8.60 -6.92 3.74
CA ASP A 76 -7.36 -6.20 3.64
C ASP A 76 -7.31 -5.48 2.29
N ALA A 77 -7.38 -4.16 2.33
CA ALA A 77 -7.37 -3.31 1.15
C ALA A 77 -5.95 -3.07 0.59
N GLY A 78 -5.00 -3.92 0.94
CA GLY A 78 -3.64 -3.92 0.39
C GLY A 78 -2.55 -3.56 1.40
N MET A 79 -1.52 -4.41 1.45
CA MET A 79 -0.40 -4.31 2.40
C MET A 79 0.80 -3.51 1.87
N SER A 80 0.68 -2.87 0.70
CA SER A 80 1.75 -2.05 0.14
C SER A 80 3.07 -2.82 0.01
N ALA A 81 4.18 -2.26 0.52
CA ALA A 81 5.52 -2.83 0.43
C ALA A 81 5.70 -4.18 1.18
N PHE A 82 4.77 -4.58 2.02
CA PHE A 82 4.85 -5.80 2.84
C PHE A 82 3.91 -6.91 2.36
N GLU A 83 3.28 -6.75 1.20
CA GLU A 83 2.31 -7.72 0.67
C GLU A 83 2.84 -9.16 0.61
N PRO A 84 4.04 -9.43 0.05
CA PRO A 84 4.53 -10.80 -0.03
C PRO A 84 4.69 -11.46 1.35
N GLN A 85 5.26 -10.74 2.30
CA GLN A 85 5.52 -11.23 3.65
C GLN A 85 4.22 -11.41 4.44
N ALA A 86 3.27 -10.48 4.28
CA ALA A 86 1.96 -10.56 4.93
C ALA A 86 1.15 -11.75 4.42
N LEU A 87 1.18 -12.01 3.11
CA LEU A 87 0.52 -13.17 2.50
C LEU A 87 1.19 -14.49 2.90
N GLU A 88 2.52 -14.52 3.03
CA GLU A 88 3.25 -15.69 3.53
C GLU A 88 2.80 -16.03 4.95
N VAL A 89 2.79 -15.05 5.86
CA VAL A 89 2.33 -15.24 7.25
C VAL A 89 0.86 -15.66 7.31
N ALA A 90 -0.02 -15.01 6.55
CA ALA A 90 -1.44 -15.37 6.49
C ALA A 90 -1.64 -16.78 5.93
N GLY A 91 -0.86 -17.14 4.90
CA GLY A 91 -0.85 -18.45 4.30
C GLY A 91 -0.44 -19.55 5.29
N GLN A 92 0.64 -19.34 6.04
CA GLN A 92 1.07 -20.25 7.07
C GLN A 92 -0.02 -20.45 8.14
N LEU A 93 -0.63 -19.37 8.62
CA LEU A 93 -1.71 -19.46 9.60
C LEU A 93 -2.95 -20.19 9.05
N ALA A 94 -3.25 -20.01 7.76
CA ALA A 94 -4.35 -20.73 7.10
C ALA A 94 -4.06 -22.24 7.02
N ASP A 95 -2.84 -22.63 6.65
CA ASP A 95 -2.41 -24.03 6.58
C ASP A 95 -2.42 -24.73 7.93
N GLU A 96 -2.05 -24.01 8.99
CA GLU A 96 -2.08 -24.48 10.37
C GLU A 96 -3.49 -24.48 11.00
N GLY A 97 -4.52 -23.99 10.29
CA GLY A 97 -5.87 -23.82 10.81
C GLY A 97 -5.98 -22.78 11.93
N ARG A 98 -5.06 -21.86 12.00
CA ARG A 98 -4.92 -20.84 13.07
C ARG A 98 -5.45 -19.47 12.67
N LEU A 99 -5.85 -19.26 11.40
CA LEU A 99 -6.46 -18.01 10.98
C LEU A 99 -7.86 -17.89 11.62
N PRO A 100 -8.10 -16.90 12.52
CA PRO A 100 -9.29 -16.90 13.36
C PRO A 100 -10.54 -16.31 12.72
N PHE A 101 -10.43 -15.78 11.50
CA PHE A 101 -11.49 -15.15 10.72
C PHE A 101 -11.24 -15.37 9.23
N ARG A 102 -12.24 -15.07 8.41
CA ARG A 102 -12.05 -14.98 6.96
C ARG A 102 -11.18 -13.77 6.64
N LEU A 103 -10.05 -13.98 6.00
CA LEU A 103 -9.20 -12.92 5.48
C LEU A 103 -9.35 -12.86 3.95
N VAL A 104 -9.85 -11.73 3.47
CA VAL A 104 -9.93 -11.42 2.04
C VAL A 104 -8.86 -10.37 1.77
N ALA A 105 -7.80 -10.76 1.07
CA ALA A 105 -6.65 -9.91 0.77
C ALA A 105 -6.73 -9.33 -0.65
N SER A 106 -6.14 -8.16 -0.87
CA SER A 106 -6.05 -7.53 -2.18
C SER A 106 -4.60 -7.33 -2.59
N HIS A 107 -4.30 -7.53 -3.88
CA HIS A 107 -3.07 -7.01 -4.48
C HIS A 107 -3.17 -5.49 -4.64
N MET A 108 -2.16 -4.73 -4.21
CA MET A 108 -2.23 -3.26 -4.23
C MET A 108 -1.32 -2.65 -5.28
N ILE A 109 -1.90 -1.87 -6.18
CA ILE A 109 -1.20 -1.04 -7.17
C ILE A 109 -1.08 0.38 -6.61
N GLN A 110 0.16 0.88 -6.53
CA GLN A 110 0.48 2.21 -6.03
C GLN A 110 1.35 3.02 -7.00
N ASN A 111 1.89 2.36 -8.04
CA ASN A 111 2.73 2.97 -9.08
C ASN A 111 2.21 2.59 -10.45
N PRO A 112 2.29 3.48 -11.45
CA PRO A 112 1.94 3.16 -12.82
C PRO A 112 2.70 1.95 -13.38
N ASP A 113 3.96 1.78 -12.98
CA ASP A 113 4.82 0.67 -13.43
C ASP A 113 4.34 -0.71 -12.95
N GLN A 114 3.45 -0.75 -11.94
CA GLN A 114 2.85 -1.98 -11.44
C GLN A 114 1.64 -2.45 -12.27
N VAL A 115 1.07 -1.58 -13.09
CA VAL A 115 -0.13 -1.87 -13.89
C VAL A 115 0.14 -2.96 -14.94
N PRO A 116 1.23 -2.89 -15.74
CA PRO A 116 1.56 -3.97 -16.66
C PRO A 116 1.80 -5.29 -15.92
N GLY A 117 1.00 -6.29 -16.22
CA GLY A 117 1.11 -7.61 -15.61
C GLY A 117 0.45 -7.78 -14.24
N ALA A 118 -0.20 -6.75 -13.69
CA ALA A 118 -0.85 -6.81 -12.38
C ALA A 118 -1.94 -7.89 -12.31
N VAL A 119 -2.71 -8.07 -13.37
CA VAL A 119 -3.75 -9.10 -13.45
C VAL A 119 -3.11 -10.49 -13.40
N ALA A 120 -2.06 -10.72 -14.18
CA ALA A 120 -1.35 -12.01 -14.17
C ALA A 120 -0.71 -12.30 -12.80
N TYR A 121 -0.12 -11.29 -12.17
CA TYR A 121 0.42 -11.40 -10.82
C TYR A 121 -0.68 -11.72 -9.79
N TYR A 122 -1.81 -11.00 -9.84
CA TYR A 122 -2.96 -11.29 -8.98
C TYR A 122 -3.48 -12.72 -9.14
N ARG A 123 -3.61 -13.22 -10.38
CA ARG A 123 -4.00 -14.61 -10.64
C ARG A 123 -3.02 -15.63 -10.06
N ALA A 124 -1.72 -15.32 -10.08
CA ALA A 124 -0.71 -16.16 -9.42
C ALA A 124 -0.86 -16.14 -7.89
N LEU A 125 -1.20 -15.00 -7.29
CA LEU A 125 -1.52 -14.90 -5.87
C LEU A 125 -2.78 -15.69 -5.51
N GLU A 126 -3.84 -15.63 -6.33
CA GLU A 126 -5.05 -16.46 -6.14
C GLU A 126 -4.71 -17.95 -6.12
N ALA A 127 -3.95 -18.41 -7.12
CA ALA A 127 -3.53 -19.82 -7.21
C ALA A 127 -2.68 -20.27 -6.00
N THR A 128 -1.90 -19.33 -5.44
CA THR A 128 -0.99 -19.63 -4.33
C THR A 128 -1.68 -19.57 -2.98
N TYR A 129 -2.57 -18.58 -2.75
CA TYR A 129 -3.06 -18.24 -1.41
C TYR A 129 -4.54 -18.54 -1.15
N ASN A 130 -5.35 -18.85 -2.19
CA ASN A 130 -6.76 -19.19 -2.00
C ASN A 130 -6.92 -20.56 -1.31
N ARG A 131 -6.93 -20.59 0.00
CA ARG A 131 -7.12 -21.80 0.80
C ARG A 131 -7.73 -21.52 2.17
N GLY A 132 -8.55 -22.43 2.67
CA GLY A 132 -9.19 -22.30 3.96
C GLY A 132 -9.97 -20.98 4.10
N LEU A 133 -9.60 -20.20 5.12
CA LEU A 133 -10.18 -18.89 5.40
C LEU A 133 -9.45 -17.73 4.72
N LEU A 134 -8.34 -17.99 4.02
CA LEU A 134 -7.60 -16.99 3.24
C LEU A 134 -8.06 -17.00 1.79
N LYS A 135 -8.41 -15.82 1.28
CA LYS A 135 -8.81 -15.59 -0.11
C LYS A 135 -8.18 -14.31 -0.66
N MET A 136 -7.73 -14.36 -1.90
CA MET A 136 -7.49 -13.14 -2.67
C MET A 136 -8.85 -12.63 -3.18
N GLY A 137 -9.15 -11.35 -2.96
CA GLY A 137 -10.47 -10.74 -3.22
C GLY A 137 -10.49 -9.73 -4.36
N GLY A 138 -9.34 -9.36 -4.91
CA GLY A 138 -9.25 -8.40 -6.00
C GLY A 138 -7.96 -7.61 -6.05
N ILE A 139 -7.93 -6.64 -6.95
CA ILE A 139 -6.85 -5.68 -7.08
C ILE A 139 -7.31 -4.33 -6.51
N LYS A 140 -6.53 -3.77 -5.61
CA LYS A 140 -6.72 -2.43 -5.05
C LYS A 140 -5.87 -1.44 -5.84
N ILE A 141 -6.48 -0.42 -6.41
CA ILE A 141 -5.76 0.71 -7.00
C ILE A 141 -5.76 1.87 -6.01
N HIS A 142 -4.58 2.31 -5.62
CA HIS A 142 -4.39 3.54 -4.87
C HIS A 142 -4.29 4.70 -5.87
N ASN A 143 -5.45 5.11 -6.40
CA ASN A 143 -5.50 5.99 -7.57
C ASN A 143 -5.16 7.45 -7.27
N ASP A 144 -5.35 7.91 -6.05
CA ASP A 144 -5.01 9.27 -5.60
C ASP A 144 -4.49 9.27 -4.17
N GLY A 145 -4.26 10.44 -3.62
CA GLY A 145 -3.75 10.61 -2.26
C GLY A 145 -4.82 10.96 -1.24
N THR A 146 -4.44 11.78 -0.24
CA THR A 146 -5.32 12.21 0.84
C THR A 146 -5.54 13.73 0.83
N ILE A 147 -6.70 14.17 1.33
CA ILE A 147 -7.06 15.59 1.42
C ILE A 147 -6.09 16.32 2.36
N GLU A 148 -5.71 15.69 3.45
CA GLU A 148 -4.81 16.26 4.46
C GLU A 148 -3.40 16.51 3.90
N ALA A 149 -2.94 15.67 2.98
CA ALA A 149 -1.65 15.82 2.30
C ALA A 149 -1.70 16.76 1.09
N ARG A 150 -2.89 17.23 0.68
CA ARG A 150 -3.13 18.06 -0.51
C ARG A 150 -2.79 17.34 -1.84
N ASN A 151 -2.89 16.04 -1.87
CA ASN A 151 -2.60 15.21 -3.04
C ASN A 151 -3.76 14.30 -3.48
N ALA A 152 -4.91 14.32 -2.81
CA ALA A 152 -6.14 13.75 -3.34
C ALA A 152 -6.59 14.50 -4.60
N ALA A 153 -7.07 13.80 -5.62
CA ALA A 153 -7.54 14.40 -6.86
C ALA A 153 -8.87 15.14 -6.64
N MET A 154 -8.87 16.44 -6.88
CA MET A 154 -9.99 17.35 -6.61
C MET A 154 -10.51 17.97 -7.89
N LEU A 155 -11.83 18.19 -7.97
CA LEU A 155 -12.46 18.90 -9.09
C LEU A 155 -12.04 20.38 -9.12
N GLU A 156 -11.95 21.01 -7.95
CA GLU A 156 -11.49 22.37 -7.77
C GLU A 156 -10.18 22.41 -6.99
N PRO A 157 -9.33 23.43 -7.18
CA PRO A 157 -8.10 23.56 -6.41
C PRO A 157 -8.37 23.59 -4.89
N TYR A 158 -7.40 23.15 -4.10
CA TYR A 158 -7.45 23.31 -2.66
C TYR A 158 -7.55 24.79 -2.28
N ALA A 159 -8.40 25.13 -1.31
CA ALA A 159 -8.67 26.51 -0.93
C ALA A 159 -7.42 27.26 -0.43
N ASP A 160 -6.50 26.55 0.18
CA ASP A 160 -5.23 27.06 0.73
C ASP A 160 -4.03 26.86 -0.21
N GLU A 161 -4.23 26.16 -1.34
CA GLU A 161 -3.21 25.96 -2.39
C GLU A 161 -3.82 26.20 -3.78
N PRO A 162 -4.10 27.45 -4.17
CA PRO A 162 -4.66 27.78 -5.47
C PRO A 162 -3.76 27.26 -6.61
N GLY A 163 -4.28 26.40 -7.45
CA GLY A 163 -3.52 25.74 -8.54
C GLY A 163 -3.14 24.29 -8.26
N ASN A 164 -3.21 23.83 -7.02
CA ASN A 164 -3.06 22.41 -6.68
C ASN A 164 -4.43 21.73 -6.69
N ARG A 165 -4.59 20.71 -7.53
CA ARG A 165 -5.78 19.85 -7.62
C ARG A 165 -5.47 18.40 -7.23
N GLY A 166 -4.28 18.11 -6.69
CA GLY A 166 -3.80 16.75 -6.49
C GLY A 166 -3.51 16.05 -7.82
N GLN A 167 -3.37 14.75 -7.77
CA GLN A 167 -3.03 13.91 -8.93
C GLN A 167 -3.70 12.54 -8.83
N VAL A 168 -4.04 11.96 -9.97
CA VAL A 168 -4.41 10.54 -10.07
C VAL A 168 -3.21 9.69 -10.46
N LEU A 169 -3.24 8.42 -10.11
CA LEU A 169 -2.25 7.43 -10.54
C LEU A 169 -2.47 7.05 -12.00
N LEU A 170 -3.71 6.71 -12.31
CA LEU A 170 -4.16 6.35 -13.65
C LEU A 170 -5.21 7.36 -14.11
N GLU A 171 -4.98 7.93 -15.27
CA GLU A 171 -5.98 8.73 -15.97
C GLU A 171 -7.18 7.84 -16.38
N ALA A 172 -8.32 8.47 -16.66
CA ALA A 172 -9.59 7.76 -16.86
C ALA A 172 -9.50 6.64 -17.92
N GLU A 173 -8.88 6.90 -19.07
CA GLU A 173 -8.74 5.92 -20.14
C GLU A 173 -7.88 4.72 -19.75
N ALA A 174 -6.76 4.97 -19.02
CA ALA A 174 -5.88 3.90 -18.53
C ALA A 174 -6.56 3.08 -17.43
N LEU A 175 -7.33 3.74 -16.58
CA LEU A 175 -8.10 3.07 -15.52
C LEU A 175 -9.21 2.19 -16.11
N GLU A 176 -9.95 2.70 -17.12
CA GLU A 176 -10.99 1.94 -17.82
C GLU A 176 -10.41 0.70 -18.50
N ALA A 177 -9.30 0.85 -19.24
CA ALA A 177 -8.63 -0.28 -19.88
C ALA A 177 -8.18 -1.34 -18.88
N PHE A 178 -7.62 -0.92 -17.74
CA PHE A 178 -7.20 -1.83 -16.68
C PHE A 178 -8.39 -2.57 -16.03
N VAL A 179 -9.51 -1.86 -15.79
CA VAL A 179 -10.72 -2.49 -15.23
C VAL A 179 -11.26 -3.55 -16.18
N ILE A 180 -11.32 -3.26 -17.49
CA ILE A 180 -11.76 -4.24 -18.51
C ILE A 180 -10.82 -5.46 -18.53
N GLU A 181 -9.50 -5.25 -18.49
CA GLU A 181 -8.52 -6.36 -18.42
C GLU A 181 -8.72 -7.22 -17.16
N SER A 182 -9.05 -6.58 -16.04
CA SER A 182 -9.19 -7.26 -14.74
C SER A 182 -10.45 -8.11 -14.64
N ASP A 183 -11.49 -7.79 -15.42
CA ASP A 183 -12.80 -8.48 -15.43
C ASP A 183 -12.85 -9.65 -16.44
N ALA A 184 -11.85 -9.76 -17.31
CA ALA A 184 -11.73 -10.81 -18.32
C ALA A 184 -11.11 -12.10 -17.76
#